data_20dd1c5e252dc4cea9345de14c1b8037
#
_entry.id   20dd1c5e252dc4cea9345de14c1b8037
#
_cell.length_a   1.000
_cell.length_b   1.000
_cell.length_c   1.000
_cell.angle_alpha   90.00
_cell.angle_beta   90.00
_cell.angle_gamma   90.00
#
_symmetry.space_group_name_H-M   'P 1'
#
loop_
_entity.id
_entity.type
_entity.pdbx_description
1 polymer ?
#
loop_
_entity_poly.entity_id
_entity_poly.type
_entity_poly.pdbx_seq_one_letter_code
_entity_poly.pdbx_strand_id
1 'polypeptide(L)'
;IACTFTQVCSPQTGCQTRDNGVPQQFDLVDGSLTFTANSEAVAGEALDHMGQNSLAVMFPISESGTALLLISPTGEAVWTDQSVEANGQVRSVSFFGTCLAEA
;
A
#
# COMPACT_ATOMS: atom_id res chain seq x y z
N ILE A 1 4.27 -11.66 -0.94
CA ILE A 1 4.95 -10.59 -0.19
C ILE A 1 4.12 -10.28 1.06
N ALA A 2 4.76 -10.39 2.20
CA ALA A 2 4.12 -10.06 3.47
C ALA A 2 4.66 -8.74 3.99
N CYS A 3 3.77 -7.79 4.22
CA CYS A 3 4.13 -6.48 4.74
C CYS A 3 3.60 -6.30 6.16
N THR A 4 4.35 -5.60 6.99
CA THR A 4 3.91 -5.22 8.33
C THR A 4 4.12 -3.72 8.48
N PHE A 5 3.04 -2.99 8.68
CA PHE A 5 3.08 -1.54 8.83
C PHE A 5 2.97 -1.17 10.29
N THR A 6 3.97 -0.44 10.79
CA THR A 6 4.09 -0.12 12.20
C THR A 6 3.75 1.33 12.53
N GLN A 7 3.59 2.18 11.52
CA GLN A 7 3.23 3.58 11.71
C GLN A 7 2.18 3.99 10.70
N VAL A 8 1.16 4.70 11.19
CA VAL A 8 0.05 5.20 10.35
C VAL A 8 -0.01 6.72 10.51
N CYS A 9 0.04 7.43 9.40
CA CYS A 9 0.05 8.90 9.41
C CYS A 9 -1.05 9.46 8.54
N SER A 10 -1.71 10.52 9.03
CA SER A 10 -2.69 11.27 8.26
C SER A 10 -2.62 12.76 8.61
N PRO A 11 -3.08 13.65 7.72
CA PRO A 11 -3.10 15.08 8.02
C PRO A 11 -3.99 15.45 9.21
N GLN A 12 -5.05 14.66 9.48
CA GLN A 12 -6.01 14.97 10.53
C GLN A 12 -5.55 14.53 11.92
N THR A 13 -4.82 13.40 12.01
CA THR A 13 -4.49 12.79 13.29
C THR A 13 -2.99 12.72 13.57
N GLY A 14 -2.14 13.13 12.61
CA GLY A 14 -0.71 12.94 12.71
C GLY A 14 -0.32 11.48 12.60
N CYS A 15 0.81 11.11 13.18
CA CYS A 15 1.34 9.76 13.10
C CYS A 15 1.09 9.00 14.39
N GLN A 16 0.70 7.74 14.27
CA GLN A 16 0.46 6.84 15.38
C GLN A 16 1.26 5.56 15.18
N THR A 17 1.88 5.08 16.25
CA THR A 17 2.63 3.82 16.21
C THR A 17 1.70 2.65 16.53
N ARG A 18 1.88 1.55 15.80
CA ARG A 18 1.16 0.29 16.03
C ARG A 18 2.16 -0.74 16.52
N ASP A 19 2.15 -1.05 17.80
CA ASP A 19 3.17 -1.90 18.44
C ASP A 19 3.27 -3.30 17.83
N ASN A 20 2.16 -3.90 17.46
CA ASN A 20 2.15 -5.22 16.85
C ASN A 20 2.13 -5.17 15.32
N GLY A 21 2.08 -3.97 14.75
CA GLY A 21 1.99 -3.77 13.33
C GLY A 21 0.63 -4.11 12.75
N VAL A 22 0.41 -3.67 11.52
CA VAL A 22 -0.77 -4.01 10.73
C VAL A 22 -0.28 -4.89 9.58
N PRO A 23 -0.61 -6.19 9.59
CA PRO A 23 -0.16 -7.07 8.52
C PRO A 23 -0.98 -6.87 7.25
N GLN A 24 -0.31 -6.96 6.12
CA GLN A 24 -0.97 -6.93 4.82
C GLN A 24 -0.26 -7.90 3.89
N GLN A 25 -1.03 -8.82 3.31
CA GLN A 25 -0.51 -9.81 2.39
C GLN A 25 -0.79 -9.36 0.96
N PHE A 26 0.24 -9.45 0.11
CA PHE A 26 0.11 -9.24 -1.33
C PHE A 26 0.52 -10.51 -2.04
N ASP A 27 -0.33 -10.99 -2.94
CA ASP A 27 -0.10 -12.22 -3.68
C ASP A 27 0.18 -11.91 -5.15
N LEU A 28 1.09 -12.67 -5.75
CA LEU A 28 1.37 -12.55 -7.17
C LEU A 28 0.40 -13.47 -7.91
N VAL A 29 -0.52 -12.88 -8.66
CA VAL A 29 -1.55 -13.60 -9.43
C VAL A 29 -1.44 -13.19 -10.88
N ASP A 30 -1.18 -14.15 -11.76
CA ASP A 30 -1.05 -13.91 -13.21
C ASP A 30 -0.07 -12.79 -13.55
N GLY A 31 1.01 -12.70 -12.78
CA GLY A 31 2.04 -11.68 -13.00
C GLY A 31 1.74 -10.32 -12.38
N SER A 32 0.61 -10.16 -11.72
CA SER A 32 0.23 -8.90 -11.06
C SER A 32 0.20 -9.07 -9.56
N LEU A 33 0.75 -8.09 -8.84
CA LEU A 33 0.64 -8.06 -7.39
C LEU A 33 -0.80 -7.69 -7.01
N THR A 34 -1.39 -8.48 -6.14
CA THR A 34 -2.81 -8.40 -5.82
C THR A 34 -3.00 -8.40 -4.31
N PHE A 35 -3.94 -7.60 -3.82
CA PHE A 35 -4.35 -7.71 -2.42
C PHE A 35 -5.87 -7.90 -2.34
N THR A 36 -6.33 -8.42 -1.20
CA THR A 36 -7.75 -8.67 -0.98
C THR A 36 -8.27 -7.67 0.04
N ALA A 37 -9.31 -6.95 -0.35
CA ALA A 37 -10.02 -6.01 0.51
C ALA A 37 -11.51 -6.33 0.45
N ASN A 38 -12.14 -6.51 1.61
CA ASN A 38 -13.58 -6.79 1.70
C ASN A 38 -14.01 -7.99 0.82
N SER A 39 -13.19 -9.05 0.80
CA SER A 39 -13.42 -10.26 0.00
C SER A 39 -13.27 -10.05 -1.51
N GLU A 40 -12.78 -8.91 -1.94
CA GLU A 40 -12.50 -8.65 -3.34
C GLU A 40 -10.99 -8.55 -3.58
N ALA A 41 -10.52 -9.22 -4.63
CA ALA A 41 -9.13 -9.15 -5.03
C ALA A 41 -8.92 -7.93 -5.92
N VAL A 42 -7.90 -7.13 -5.61
CA VAL A 42 -7.55 -5.93 -6.37
C VAL A 42 -6.18 -6.12 -6.97
N ALA A 43 -6.10 -6.16 -8.30
CA ALA A 43 -4.83 -6.28 -9.00
C ALA A 43 -4.19 -4.90 -9.14
N GLY A 44 -2.87 -4.85 -8.92
CA GLY A 44 -2.12 -3.62 -9.05
C GLY A 44 -1.39 -3.52 -10.37
N GLU A 45 -1.00 -2.31 -10.73
CA GLU A 45 -0.15 -2.03 -11.88
C GLU A 45 1.22 -1.60 -11.40
N ALA A 46 2.25 -2.33 -11.84
CA ALA A 46 3.63 -1.97 -11.52
C ALA A 46 4.06 -0.77 -12.36
N LEU A 47 4.82 0.14 -11.74
CA LEU A 47 5.35 1.32 -12.40
C LEU A 47 6.80 1.03 -12.82
N ASP A 48 7.05 0.96 -14.12
CA ASP A 48 8.31 0.47 -14.67
C ASP A 48 9.49 1.44 -14.55
N HIS A 49 9.22 2.70 -14.26
CA HIS A 49 10.27 3.73 -14.27
C HIS A 49 11.04 3.85 -12.96
N MET A 50 10.75 3.00 -12.00
CA MET A 50 11.36 3.09 -10.66
C MET A 50 12.77 2.52 -10.57
N GLY A 51 13.27 1.82 -11.46
CA GLY A 51 14.64 1.32 -11.50
C GLY A 51 15.26 0.89 -10.17
N GLN A 52 16.46 0.28 -10.22
CA GLN A 52 17.31 -0.03 -9.04
C GLN A 52 16.66 -0.91 -7.98
N ASN A 53 15.88 -1.90 -8.41
CA ASN A 53 15.29 -2.91 -7.53
C ASN A 53 14.23 -2.38 -6.56
N SER A 54 13.77 -1.15 -6.77
CA SER A 54 12.59 -0.66 -6.06
C SER A 54 11.33 -1.14 -6.77
N LEU A 55 10.27 -1.35 -6.01
CA LEU A 55 8.99 -1.77 -6.57
C LEU A 55 7.93 -0.73 -6.22
N ALA A 56 7.25 -0.22 -7.23
CA ALA A 56 6.11 0.68 -7.04
C ALA A 56 4.90 0.09 -7.77
N VAL A 57 3.80 -0.07 -7.03
CA VAL A 57 2.58 -0.68 -7.57
C VAL A 57 1.39 0.19 -7.20
N MET A 58 0.59 0.56 -8.20
CA MET A 58 -0.63 1.33 -8.00
C MET A 58 -1.83 0.39 -8.01
N PHE A 59 -2.72 0.58 -7.03
CA PHE A 59 -3.94 -0.22 -6.90
C PHE A 59 -5.15 0.69 -7.02
N PRO A 60 -6.05 0.43 -7.98
CA PRO A 60 -7.32 1.17 -8.07
C PRO A 60 -8.32 0.57 -7.07
N ILE A 61 -8.49 1.24 -5.92
CA ILE A 61 -9.29 0.72 -4.83
C ILE A 61 -10.78 0.85 -5.11
N SER A 62 -11.19 2.00 -5.66
CA SER A 62 -12.58 2.30 -5.97
C SER A 62 -12.64 3.41 -7.00
N GLU A 63 -13.85 3.82 -7.38
CA GLU A 63 -14.02 4.94 -8.29
C GLU A 63 -13.46 6.25 -7.75
N SER A 64 -13.36 6.37 -6.44
CA SER A 64 -12.91 7.59 -5.79
C SER A 64 -11.58 7.45 -5.04
N GLY A 65 -10.94 6.28 -5.09
CA GLY A 65 -9.73 6.06 -4.31
C GLY A 65 -8.69 5.21 -5.02
N THR A 66 -7.43 5.52 -4.73
CA THR A 66 -6.28 4.76 -5.20
C THR A 66 -5.32 4.51 -4.05
N ALA A 67 -4.49 3.48 -4.18
CA ALA A 67 -3.41 3.23 -3.23
C ALA A 67 -2.12 2.97 -3.99
N LEU A 68 -1.01 3.39 -3.40
CA LEU A 68 0.33 3.18 -3.95
C LEU A 68 1.17 2.44 -2.93
N LEU A 69 1.75 1.32 -3.35
CA LEU A 69 2.72 0.57 -2.56
C LEU A 69 4.11 0.82 -3.14
N LEU A 70 5.03 1.26 -2.29
CA LEU A 70 6.42 1.46 -2.67
C LEU A 70 7.30 0.63 -1.73
N ILE A 71 8.15 -0.21 -2.31
CA ILE A 71 9.07 -1.06 -1.55
C ILE A 71 10.48 -0.78 -2.03
N SER A 72 11.38 -0.46 -1.09
CA SER A 72 12.79 -0.21 -1.41
C SER A 72 13.58 -1.52 -1.46
N PRO A 73 14.82 -1.50 -1.99
CA PRO A 73 15.66 -2.69 -2.01
C PRO A 73 15.96 -3.27 -0.63
N THR A 74 15.87 -2.47 0.43
CA THR A 74 16.10 -2.93 1.81
C THR A 74 14.86 -3.52 2.46
N GLY A 75 13.70 -3.47 1.78
CA GLY A 75 12.46 -3.96 2.32
C GLY A 75 11.60 -2.92 3.04
N GLU A 76 12.10 -1.69 3.17
CA GLU A 76 11.27 -0.62 3.70
C GLU A 76 10.13 -0.33 2.75
N ALA A 77 8.94 -0.07 3.29
CA ALA A 77 7.75 0.09 2.48
C ALA A 77 6.86 1.21 2.98
N VAL A 78 6.17 1.84 2.05
CA VAL A 78 5.09 2.76 2.36
C VAL A 78 3.88 2.40 1.51
N TRP A 79 2.72 2.40 2.14
CA TRP A 79 1.42 2.24 1.49
C TRP A 79 0.65 3.52 1.71
N THR A 80 0.22 4.18 0.65
CA THR A 80 -0.53 5.42 0.74
C THR A 80 -1.89 5.27 0.09
N ASP A 81 -2.94 5.43 0.88
CA ASP A 81 -4.31 5.50 0.42
C ASP A 81 -4.69 6.94 0.14
N GLN A 82 -5.26 7.20 -1.03
CA GLN A 82 -5.79 8.52 -1.39
C GLN A 82 -7.19 8.35 -1.92
N SER A 83 -8.10 9.17 -1.42
CA SER A 83 -9.50 9.08 -1.85
C SER A 83 -10.16 10.44 -1.83
N VAL A 84 -11.29 10.54 -2.53
CA VAL A 84 -12.14 11.73 -2.53
C VAL A 84 -13.44 11.36 -1.84
N GLU A 85 -13.76 12.07 -0.77
CA GLU A 85 -14.98 11.83 -0.01
C GLU A 85 -16.20 12.40 -0.73
N ALA A 86 -17.41 12.01 -0.28
CA ALA A 86 -18.66 12.44 -0.90
C ALA A 86 -18.83 13.95 -0.92
N ASN A 87 -18.22 14.65 0.05
CA ASN A 87 -18.25 16.12 0.11
C ASN A 87 -17.19 16.79 -0.77
N GLY A 88 -16.44 16.02 -1.55
CA GLY A 88 -15.39 16.53 -2.44
C GLY A 88 -14.03 16.75 -1.79
N GLN A 89 -13.88 16.44 -0.52
CA GLN A 89 -12.60 16.61 0.17
C GLN A 89 -11.67 15.43 -0.12
N VAL A 90 -10.37 15.73 -0.25
CA VAL A 90 -9.35 14.71 -0.44
C VAL A 90 -8.91 14.16 0.90
N ARG A 91 -8.81 12.84 0.98
CA ARG A 91 -8.32 12.15 2.17
C ARG A 91 -7.06 11.36 1.81
N SER A 92 -6.08 11.37 2.70
CA SER A 92 -4.82 10.64 2.51
C SER A 92 -4.39 10.00 3.82
N VAL A 93 -4.01 8.72 3.76
CA VAL A 93 -3.47 7.99 4.90
C VAL A 93 -2.25 7.21 4.41
N SER A 94 -1.13 7.34 5.11
CA SER A 94 0.10 6.63 4.78
C SER A 94 0.46 5.64 5.89
N PHE A 95 0.86 4.43 5.47
CA PHE A 95 1.30 3.36 6.37
C PHE A 95 2.77 3.09 6.07
N PHE A 96 3.60 3.08 7.11
CA PHE A 96 5.04 2.86 6.98
C PHE A 96 5.44 1.57 7.67
N GLY A 97 6.29 0.79 7.04
CA GLY A 97 6.75 -0.46 7.60
C GLY A 97 7.75 -1.18 6.73
N THR A 98 7.69 -2.50 6.75
CA THR A 98 8.60 -3.36 5.98
C THR A 98 7.85 -4.47 5.30
N CYS A 99 8.40 -4.93 4.19
CA CYS A 99 7.86 -6.06 3.44
C CYS A 99 8.95 -7.12 3.26
N LEU A 100 8.53 -8.38 3.29
CA LEU A 100 9.40 -9.52 3.06
C LEU A 100 8.84 -10.34 1.90
N ALA A 101 9.73 -10.75 1.00
CA ALA A 101 9.38 -11.69 -0.04
C ALA A 101 9.20 -13.07 0.59
N GLU A 102 8.13 -13.76 0.19
CA GLU A 102 7.89 -15.12 0.66
C GLU A 102 8.61 -16.11 -0.25
N ALA A 103 9.17 -17.13 0.37
CA ALA A 103 9.83 -18.20 -0.36
C ALA A 103 8.80 -19.09 -1.08
#